data_7b5391e19240ff61eab4b6284ac6d98f
#
_entry.id   7b5391e19240ff61eab4b6284ac6d98f
#
_cell.length_a   1.000
_cell.length_b   1.000
_cell.length_c   1.000
_cell.angle_alpha   90.00
_cell.angle_beta   90.00
_cell.angle_gamma   90.00
#
_symmetry.space_group_name_H-M   'P 1'
#
loop_
_entity.id
_entity.type
_entity.pdbx_description
1 polymer ?
#
loop_
_entity_poly.entity_id
_entity_poly.type
_entity_poly.pdbx_seq_one_letter_code
_entity_poly.pdbx_strand_id
1 'polypeptide(L)'
;GVQLEVGSTATDFEYRSFTDELALCQRYLPAFNGITFIPGWGIIQTTSVVYYVVTFMVPTRVAPTGITISAGSDFFCGDTVSTATTCSGITIGSSGLSSTVQGWLNATANTANLTAVRPGIVKAKEADAQLLFTGCEL
;
A
#
# COMPACT_ATOMS: atom_id res chain seq x y z
N GLY A 1 -25.80 3.79 16.21
CA GLY A 1 -24.75 2.78 16.24
C GLY A 1 -25.24 1.46 16.83
N VAL A 2 -24.48 0.43 16.66
CA VAL A 2 -24.70 -0.88 17.26
C VAL A 2 -23.45 -1.23 18.05
N GLN A 3 -23.58 -1.64 19.32
CA GLN A 3 -22.49 -2.10 20.17
C GLN A 3 -22.76 -3.55 20.55
N LEU A 4 -21.77 -4.42 20.38
CA LEU A 4 -21.82 -5.82 20.79
C LEU A 4 -20.92 -6.00 22.00
N GLU A 5 -21.49 -6.48 23.10
CA GLU A 5 -20.80 -6.68 24.37
C GLU A 5 -20.97 -8.12 24.86
N VAL A 6 -19.93 -8.61 25.55
CA VAL A 6 -19.99 -9.89 26.27
C VAL A 6 -20.40 -9.58 27.71
N GLY A 7 -21.64 -9.92 28.08
CA GLY A 7 -22.15 -9.70 29.43
C GLY A 7 -23.67 -9.78 29.49
N SER A 8 -24.19 -9.74 30.71
CA SER A 8 -25.63 -9.76 30.98
C SER A 8 -26.26 -8.37 31.14
N THR A 9 -25.43 -7.31 31.17
CA THR A 9 -25.86 -5.94 31.36
C THR A 9 -25.23 -5.08 30.27
N ALA A 10 -26.06 -4.34 29.53
CA ALA A 10 -25.56 -3.39 28.53
C ALA A 10 -24.90 -2.19 29.24
N THR A 11 -23.74 -1.79 28.75
CA THR A 11 -23.08 -0.56 29.16
C THR A 11 -23.51 0.61 28.27
N ASP A 12 -23.14 1.83 28.64
CA ASP A 12 -23.39 3.01 27.82
C ASP A 12 -22.66 2.86 26.48
N PHE A 13 -23.28 3.35 25.39
CA PHE A 13 -22.68 3.30 24.07
C PHE A 13 -21.35 4.05 24.02
N GLU A 14 -20.27 3.32 23.68
CA GLU A 14 -18.95 3.93 23.50
C GLU A 14 -18.91 4.69 22.18
N TYR A 15 -18.96 6.02 22.28
CA TYR A 15 -18.84 6.88 21.11
C TYR A 15 -17.38 7.16 20.81
N ARG A 16 -16.91 6.71 19.62
CA ARG A 16 -15.57 7.02 19.11
C ARG A 16 -15.65 8.04 17.99
N SER A 17 -14.64 8.89 17.89
CA SER A 17 -14.52 9.81 16.76
C SER A 17 -14.23 9.03 15.46
N PHE A 18 -14.64 9.58 14.31
CA PHE A 18 -14.31 8.98 13.00
C PHE A 18 -12.79 8.82 12.83
N THR A 19 -11.99 9.78 13.32
CA THR A 19 -10.52 9.74 13.22
C THR A 19 -9.94 8.57 14.01
N ASP A 20 -10.44 8.31 15.21
CA ASP A 20 -9.99 7.19 16.03
C ASP A 20 -10.35 5.85 15.39
N GLU A 21 -11.57 5.72 14.89
CA GLU A 21 -12.00 4.51 14.17
C GLU A 21 -11.17 4.29 12.90
N LEU A 22 -10.91 5.34 12.12
CA LEU A 22 -10.07 5.26 10.93
C LEU A 22 -8.64 4.80 11.26
N ALA A 23 -8.04 5.34 12.31
CA ALA A 23 -6.72 4.94 12.76
C ALA A 23 -6.69 3.46 13.21
N LEU A 24 -7.73 3.00 13.90
CA LEU A 24 -7.89 1.59 14.26
C LEU A 24 -8.00 0.70 13.01
N CYS A 25 -8.81 1.09 12.02
CA CYS A 25 -8.93 0.35 10.76
C CYS A 25 -7.59 0.28 10.02
N GLN A 26 -6.88 1.40 9.90
CA GLN A 26 -5.58 1.46 9.22
C GLN A 26 -4.50 0.61 9.89
N ARG A 27 -4.62 0.36 11.19
CA ARG A 27 -3.71 -0.53 11.92
C ARG A 27 -3.80 -1.98 11.46
N TYR A 28 -4.95 -2.41 10.96
CA TYR A 28 -5.19 -3.78 10.49
C TYR A 28 -5.16 -3.90 8.97
N LEU A 29 -5.52 -2.84 8.26
CA LEU A 29 -5.59 -2.81 6.80
C LEU A 29 -5.15 -1.43 6.27
N PRO A 30 -3.85 -1.17 6.11
CA PRO A 30 -3.40 0.02 5.42
C PRO A 30 -3.91 0.00 3.97
N ALA A 31 -4.70 1.00 3.62
CA ALA A 31 -5.34 1.14 2.32
C ALA A 31 -4.97 2.47 1.66
N PHE A 32 -4.59 2.40 0.39
CA PHE A 32 -4.28 3.54 -0.46
C PHE A 32 -5.19 3.50 -1.68
N ASN A 33 -6.01 4.53 -1.85
CA ASN A 33 -7.02 4.58 -2.90
C ASN A 33 -7.00 5.90 -3.63
N GLY A 34 -7.41 5.90 -4.89
CA GLY A 34 -7.67 7.08 -5.70
C GLY A 34 -6.58 7.43 -6.69
N ILE A 35 -6.89 8.40 -7.54
CA ILE A 35 -5.98 8.88 -8.58
C ILE A 35 -4.87 9.77 -7.98
N THR A 36 -3.72 9.74 -8.63
CA THR A 36 -2.55 10.60 -8.34
C THR A 36 -1.86 10.40 -6.99
N PHE A 37 -2.29 9.45 -6.16
CA PHE A 37 -1.49 9.14 -4.98
C PHE A 37 -0.17 8.45 -5.38
N ILE A 38 0.88 8.80 -4.68
CA ILE A 38 2.20 8.16 -4.83
C ILE A 38 2.38 7.26 -3.61
N PRO A 39 2.17 5.94 -3.75
CA PRO A 39 2.25 5.05 -2.61
C PRO A 39 3.66 4.95 -2.04
N GLY A 40 4.69 5.18 -2.86
CA GLY A 40 6.06 5.09 -2.35
C GLY A 40 7.12 5.57 -3.32
N TRP A 41 8.31 5.72 -2.77
CA TRP A 41 9.54 6.07 -3.48
C TRP A 41 10.50 4.89 -3.41
N GLY A 42 11.37 4.77 -4.43
CA GLY A 42 12.31 3.68 -4.46
C GLY A 42 13.37 3.83 -5.53
N ILE A 43 13.85 2.70 -6.00
CA ILE A 43 14.89 2.60 -7.02
C ILE A 43 14.45 1.69 -8.15
N ILE A 44 14.78 2.06 -9.38
CA ILE A 44 14.66 1.18 -10.52
C ILE A 44 15.78 0.14 -10.43
N GLN A 45 15.41 -1.10 -10.14
CA GLN A 45 16.38 -2.20 -9.97
C GLN A 45 16.87 -2.73 -11.31
N THR A 46 15.94 -2.89 -12.24
CA THR A 46 16.24 -3.38 -13.60
C THR A 46 15.47 -2.55 -14.63
N THR A 47 15.62 -2.85 -15.90
CA THR A 47 14.86 -2.20 -16.97
C THR A 47 13.34 -2.41 -16.88
N SER A 48 12.88 -3.28 -16.00
CA SER A 48 11.46 -3.63 -15.85
C SER A 48 10.95 -3.71 -14.42
N VAL A 49 11.81 -3.51 -13.41
CA VAL A 49 11.39 -3.64 -12.00
C VAL A 49 11.80 -2.42 -11.18
N VAL A 50 10.82 -1.88 -10.46
CA VAL A 50 11.00 -0.81 -9.49
C VAL A 50 10.79 -1.38 -8.09
N TYR A 51 11.78 -1.26 -7.22
CA TYR A 51 11.67 -1.52 -5.79
C TYR A 51 11.27 -0.22 -5.10
N TYR A 52 10.26 -0.26 -4.26
CA TYR A 52 9.80 0.93 -3.55
C TYR A 52 9.25 0.61 -2.16
N VAL A 53 9.25 1.63 -1.32
CA VAL A 53 8.77 1.55 0.06
C VAL A 53 7.54 2.43 0.21
N VAL A 54 6.53 1.88 0.84
CA VAL A 54 5.32 2.61 1.25
C VAL A 54 5.33 2.77 2.75
N THR A 55 5.28 4.01 3.22
CA THR A 55 5.20 4.31 4.66
C THR A 55 3.74 4.35 5.10
N PHE A 56 3.45 3.69 6.21
CA PHE A 56 2.10 3.68 6.78
C PHE A 56 1.87 4.93 7.65
N MET A 57 0.68 5.52 7.54
CA MET A 57 0.28 6.66 8.38
C MET A 57 0.08 6.25 9.83
N VAL A 58 -0.35 5.01 10.05
CA VAL A 58 -0.53 4.40 11.36
C VAL A 58 0.26 3.09 11.37
N PRO A 59 1.10 2.84 12.38
CA PRO A 59 1.80 1.57 12.50
C PRO A 59 0.82 0.39 12.56
N THR A 60 1.06 -0.62 11.74
CA THR A 60 0.29 -1.85 11.74
C THR A 60 0.56 -2.68 13.00
N ARG A 61 -0.33 -3.61 13.34
CA ARG A 61 -0.15 -4.50 14.48
C ARG A 61 1.03 -5.44 14.27
N VAL A 62 1.12 -6.03 13.08
CA VAL A 62 2.26 -6.85 12.64
C VAL A 62 2.66 -6.42 11.23
N ALA A 63 3.87 -6.77 10.81
CA ALA A 63 4.33 -6.48 9.45
C ALA A 63 3.42 -7.17 8.42
N PRO A 64 3.04 -6.49 7.32
CA PRO A 64 2.20 -7.08 6.30
C PRO A 64 2.88 -8.28 5.63
N THR A 65 2.11 -9.30 5.34
CA THR A 65 2.58 -10.52 4.67
C THR A 65 2.10 -10.61 3.21
N GLY A 66 1.17 -9.76 2.82
CA GLY A 66 0.61 -9.74 1.47
C GLY A 66 0.09 -8.37 1.06
N ILE A 67 -0.30 -8.28 -0.20
CA ILE A 67 -1.01 -7.12 -0.75
C ILE A 67 -2.14 -7.57 -1.67
N THR A 68 -3.11 -6.70 -1.83
CA THR A 68 -4.14 -6.77 -2.88
C THR A 68 -4.13 -5.47 -3.65
N ILE A 69 -4.19 -5.54 -4.97
CA ILE A 69 -4.30 -4.38 -5.86
C ILE A 69 -5.54 -4.53 -6.75
N SER A 70 -6.06 -3.42 -7.26
CA SER A 70 -7.15 -3.40 -8.25
C SER A 70 -6.70 -4.09 -9.55
N ALA A 71 -5.77 -3.50 -10.26
CA ALA A 71 -5.07 -4.10 -11.39
C ALA A 71 -3.67 -3.47 -11.52
N GLY A 72 -2.69 -4.19 -12.10
CA GLY A 72 -1.38 -3.60 -12.37
C GLY A 72 -1.45 -2.41 -13.31
N SER A 73 -2.35 -2.46 -14.30
CA SER A 73 -2.61 -1.38 -15.28
C SER A 73 -3.06 -0.06 -14.67
N ASP A 74 -3.58 -0.08 -13.44
CA ASP A 74 -4.06 1.12 -12.74
C ASP A 74 -2.91 1.91 -12.12
N PHE A 75 -1.70 1.42 -12.26
CA PHE A 75 -0.49 2.05 -11.75
C PHE A 75 0.54 2.32 -12.83
N PHE A 76 1.22 3.45 -12.71
CA PHE A 76 2.44 3.74 -13.41
C PHE A 76 3.65 3.44 -12.53
N CYS A 77 4.71 2.92 -13.14
CA CYS A 77 6.04 2.87 -12.56
C CYS A 77 7.05 3.51 -13.53
N GLY A 78 8.04 4.19 -12.98
CA GLY A 78 9.01 4.86 -13.83
C GLY A 78 10.01 5.72 -13.06
N ASP A 79 10.86 6.41 -13.80
CA ASP A 79 11.71 7.44 -13.22
C ASP A 79 10.93 8.75 -13.03
N THR A 80 11.49 9.64 -12.24
CA THR A 80 10.86 10.92 -11.93
C THR A 80 10.94 11.93 -13.08
N VAL A 81 11.66 11.61 -14.16
CA VAL A 81 12.07 12.59 -15.16
C VAL A 81 11.38 12.41 -16.49
N SER A 82 11.29 11.22 -17.04
CA SER A 82 10.81 11.08 -18.43
C SER A 82 10.14 9.76 -18.80
N THR A 83 10.35 8.71 -18.06
CA THR A 83 9.89 7.38 -18.48
C THR A 83 8.93 6.81 -17.46
N ALA A 84 7.63 7.00 -17.67
CA ALA A 84 6.60 6.30 -16.95
C ALA A 84 5.96 5.25 -17.85
N THR A 85 5.90 4.02 -17.38
CA THR A 85 5.20 2.92 -18.07
C THR A 85 4.15 2.33 -17.15
N THR A 86 3.12 1.75 -17.73
CA THR A 86 2.09 1.03 -16.97
C THR A 86 2.70 -0.20 -16.31
N CYS A 87 2.31 -0.49 -15.07
CA CYS A 87 2.71 -1.72 -14.40
C CYS A 87 1.95 -2.93 -14.99
N SER A 88 2.61 -4.06 -15.04
CA SER A 88 1.97 -5.37 -15.27
C SER A 88 1.50 -5.99 -13.94
N GLY A 89 2.12 -5.62 -12.85
CA GLY A 89 1.74 -6.08 -11.51
C GLY A 89 2.59 -5.45 -10.41
N ILE A 90 2.08 -5.56 -9.20
CA ILE A 90 2.77 -5.16 -7.97
C ILE A 90 2.72 -6.34 -7.03
N THR A 91 3.82 -6.63 -6.36
CA THR A 91 3.93 -7.71 -5.39
C THR A 91 4.62 -7.24 -4.13
N ILE A 92 4.34 -7.89 -3.01
CA ILE A 92 5.14 -7.66 -1.81
C ILE A 92 6.57 -8.14 -2.07
N GLY A 93 7.54 -7.34 -1.65
CA GLY A 93 8.96 -7.70 -1.77
C GLY A 93 9.36 -8.79 -0.79
N SER A 94 10.63 -9.15 -0.81
CA SER A 94 11.17 -10.22 0.05
C SER A 94 10.75 -10.03 1.51
N SER A 95 10.32 -11.11 2.14
CA SER A 95 9.97 -11.15 3.55
C SER A 95 11.14 -10.65 4.41
N GLY A 96 10.87 -9.78 5.36
CA GLY A 96 11.87 -9.19 6.24
C GLY A 96 12.27 -7.74 5.91
N LEU A 97 11.88 -7.20 4.75
CA LEU A 97 12.06 -5.78 4.42
C LEU A 97 10.81 -4.94 4.76
N SER A 98 9.64 -5.57 4.86
CA SER A 98 8.44 -4.94 5.41
C SER A 98 8.48 -4.94 6.94
N SER A 99 7.90 -3.91 7.54
CA SER A 99 7.81 -3.75 9.00
C SER A 99 6.42 -3.21 9.38
N THR A 100 6.20 -2.97 10.66
CA THR A 100 4.93 -2.38 11.13
C THR A 100 4.73 -0.92 10.70
N VAL A 101 5.75 -0.26 10.16
CA VAL A 101 5.68 1.14 9.73
C VAL A 101 5.85 1.32 8.22
N GLN A 102 6.21 0.27 7.51
CA GLN A 102 6.43 0.32 6.06
C GLN A 102 6.19 -1.01 5.36
N GLY A 103 5.74 -0.95 4.12
CA GLY A 103 5.68 -2.07 3.19
C GLY A 103 6.75 -1.95 2.10
N TRP A 104 7.49 -3.04 1.85
CA TRP A 104 8.43 -3.14 0.74
C TRP A 104 7.75 -3.83 -0.44
N LEU A 105 7.77 -3.19 -1.60
CA LEU A 105 7.04 -3.66 -2.78
C LEU A 105 7.93 -3.67 -4.03
N ASN A 106 7.56 -4.55 -4.96
CA ASN A 106 8.13 -4.65 -6.29
C ASN A 106 7.04 -4.34 -7.32
N ALA A 107 7.20 -3.29 -8.10
CA ALA A 107 6.37 -3.01 -9.26
C ALA A 107 7.09 -3.49 -10.52
N THR A 108 6.39 -4.28 -11.33
CA THR A 108 6.89 -4.76 -12.61
C THR A 108 6.30 -3.92 -13.74
N ALA A 109 7.14 -3.33 -14.55
CA ALA A 109 6.76 -2.56 -15.73
C ALA A 109 6.24 -3.48 -16.85
N ASN A 110 5.25 -2.99 -17.59
CA ASN A 110 4.72 -3.72 -18.74
C ASN A 110 5.71 -3.79 -19.93
N THR A 111 6.61 -2.80 -20.00
CA THR A 111 7.68 -2.76 -21.02
C THR A 111 9.03 -2.53 -20.37
N ALA A 112 10.07 -3.20 -20.86
CA ALA A 112 11.42 -3.10 -20.32
C ALA A 112 12.17 -1.88 -20.89
N ASN A 113 11.69 -0.66 -20.57
CA ASN A 113 12.24 0.60 -21.03
C ASN A 113 12.73 1.52 -19.91
N LEU A 114 12.76 1.04 -18.67
CA LEU A 114 13.27 1.78 -17.54
C LEU A 114 14.81 1.81 -17.53
N THR A 115 15.38 2.85 -16.96
CA THR A 115 16.82 2.94 -16.74
C THR A 115 17.16 2.52 -15.32
N ALA A 116 17.88 1.43 -15.18
CA ALA A 116 18.32 0.91 -13.86
C ALA A 116 19.19 1.93 -13.08
N VAL A 117 19.19 1.76 -11.76
CA VAL A 117 19.98 2.58 -10.82
C VAL A 117 19.55 4.06 -10.80
N ARG A 118 18.31 4.36 -11.15
CA ARG A 118 17.69 5.69 -11.01
C ARG A 118 16.64 5.68 -9.91
N PRO A 119 16.36 6.85 -9.30
CA PRO A 119 15.19 6.99 -8.44
C PRO A 119 13.93 6.57 -9.19
N GLY A 120 13.13 5.74 -8.56
CA GLY A 120 11.89 5.23 -9.13
C GLY A 120 10.68 5.65 -8.31
N ILE A 121 9.55 5.82 -8.99
CA ILE A 121 8.27 6.07 -8.36
C ILE A 121 7.24 5.07 -8.88
N VAL A 122 6.26 4.80 -8.04
CA VAL A 122 5.02 4.16 -8.44
C VAL A 122 3.90 5.12 -8.08
N LYS A 123 2.97 5.35 -9.00
CA LYS A 123 1.82 6.23 -8.77
C LYS A 123 0.55 5.62 -9.33
N ALA A 124 -0.56 5.92 -8.70
CA ALA A 124 -1.87 5.57 -9.24
C ALA A 124 -2.15 6.37 -10.52
N LYS A 125 -2.71 5.69 -11.50
CA LYS A 125 -3.09 6.22 -12.80
C LYS A 125 -4.60 6.43 -12.90
N GLU A 126 -5.38 5.47 -12.39
CA GLU A 126 -6.83 5.46 -12.49
C GLU A 126 -7.48 5.87 -11.15
N ALA A 127 -8.73 6.35 -11.22
CA ALA A 127 -9.45 6.84 -10.05
C ALA A 127 -9.85 5.72 -9.07
N ASP A 128 -9.96 4.51 -9.54
CA ASP A 128 -10.28 3.30 -8.80
C ASP A 128 -9.05 2.47 -8.42
N ALA A 129 -7.84 3.01 -8.66
CA ALA A 129 -6.60 2.36 -8.23
C ALA A 129 -6.60 2.13 -6.73
N GLN A 130 -6.35 0.89 -6.32
CA GLN A 130 -6.31 0.47 -4.92
C GLN A 130 -5.06 -0.35 -4.64
N LEU A 131 -4.43 -0.07 -3.50
CA LEU A 131 -3.35 -0.86 -2.94
C LEU A 131 -3.67 -1.10 -1.46
N LEU A 132 -3.89 -2.34 -1.09
CA LEU A 132 -4.22 -2.78 0.26
C LEU A 132 -3.11 -3.69 0.78
N PHE A 133 -2.64 -3.44 2.00
CA PHE A 133 -1.71 -4.35 2.67
C PHE A 133 -2.50 -5.33 3.54
N THR A 134 -2.22 -6.61 3.41
CA THR A 134 -2.92 -7.71 4.08
C THR A 134 -2.01 -8.49 5.01
N GLY A 135 -2.61 -9.27 5.93
CA GLY A 135 -1.86 -10.03 6.92
C GLY A 135 -1.31 -9.18 8.08
N CYS A 136 -1.92 -8.01 8.33
CA CYS A 136 -1.57 -7.13 9.45
C CYS A 136 -2.32 -7.46 10.75
N GLU A 137 -3.17 -8.49 10.72
CA GLU A 137 -4.15 -8.75 11.80
C GLU A 137 -3.63 -9.69 12.89
N LEU A 138 -2.64 -10.53 12.60
CA LEU A 138 -2.21 -11.63 13.48
C LEU A 138 -1.16 -11.24 14.51
#